data_94b6ee18b3d36a40bf416d045861372d
#
_entry.id   94b6ee18b3d36a40bf416d045861372d
#
_cell.length_a   1.000
_cell.length_b   1.000
_cell.length_c   1.000
_cell.angle_alpha   90.00
_cell.angle_beta   90.00
_cell.angle_gamma   90.00
#
_symmetry.space_group_name_H-M   'P 1'
#
loop_
_entity.id
_entity.type
_entity.pdbx_description
1 polymer ?
#
loop_
_entity_poly.entity_id
_entity_poly.type
_entity_poly.pdbx_seq_one_letter_code
_entity_poly.pdbx_strand_id
1 'polypeptide(L)' 'MKNISPSTLPHFYGMVSEEPDAFLFEFDILCRSMDYSTDAQRMKLFPTTLKDSTLRWFMGLGEKSIKAWEEMRKQFLKKY' A
#
# COMPACT_ATOMS: atom_id res chain seq x y z
N MET A 1 -16.43 3.69 -5.96
CA MET A 1 -15.48 3.56 -4.86
C MET A 1 -16.24 3.59 -3.54
N LYS A 2 -16.05 2.59 -2.71
CA LYS A 2 -16.77 2.47 -1.44
C LYS A 2 -15.93 3.00 -0.29
N ASN A 3 -16.62 3.42 0.77
CA ASN A 3 -15.94 3.82 1.98
C ASN A 3 -15.34 2.60 2.67
N ILE A 4 -14.12 2.73 3.14
CA ILE A 4 -13.41 1.66 3.82
C ILE A 4 -13.20 2.05 5.28
N SER A 5 -13.70 1.20 6.18
CA SER A 5 -13.47 1.38 7.60
C SER A 5 -11.99 1.11 7.91
N PRO A 6 -11.34 1.93 8.75
CA PRO A 6 -9.95 1.68 9.12
C PRO A 6 -9.71 0.28 9.69
N SER A 7 -10.72 -0.31 10.34
CA SER A 7 -10.59 -1.63 10.93
C SER A 7 -10.52 -2.75 9.90
N THR A 8 -10.91 -2.49 8.64
CA THR A 8 -10.86 -3.50 7.58
C THR A 8 -9.58 -3.42 6.75
N LEU A 9 -8.78 -2.38 6.96
CA LEU A 9 -7.54 -2.21 6.19
C LEU A 9 -6.43 -3.09 6.75
N PRO A 10 -5.66 -3.76 5.88
CA PRO A 10 -4.44 -4.39 6.34
C PRO A 10 -3.43 -3.29 6.71
N HIS A 11 -2.50 -3.59 7.59
CA HIS A 11 -1.47 -2.64 7.99
C HIS A 11 -0.10 -3.27 7.90
N PHE A 12 0.89 -2.48 7.53
CA PHE A 12 2.26 -2.94 7.42
C PHE A 12 3.18 -2.00 8.19
N TYR A 13 3.93 -2.57 9.13
CA TYR A 13 4.81 -1.81 10.02
C TYR A 13 6.27 -1.86 9.63
N GLY A 14 6.63 -2.78 8.72
CA GLY A 14 8.02 -2.94 8.30
C GLY A 14 8.83 -3.82 9.22
N MET A 15 8.17 -4.66 10.02
CA MET A 15 8.84 -5.56 10.94
C MET A 15 9.35 -6.80 10.23
N VAL A 16 10.41 -7.39 10.76
CA VAL A 16 11.03 -8.57 10.16
C VAL A 16 10.05 -9.75 10.07
N SER A 17 9.15 -9.84 11.02
CA SER A 17 8.17 -10.93 11.06
C SER A 17 7.03 -10.77 10.05
N GLU A 18 6.89 -9.60 9.44
CA GLU A 18 5.84 -9.36 8.47
C GLU A 18 6.25 -9.82 7.08
N GLU A 19 5.26 -10.27 6.30
CA GLU A 19 5.48 -10.73 4.94
C GLU A 19 4.95 -9.70 3.95
N PRO A 20 5.82 -8.97 3.24
CA PRO A 20 5.38 -7.94 2.29
C PRO A 20 4.48 -8.48 1.18
N ASP A 21 4.79 -9.67 0.68
CA ASP A 21 3.99 -10.30 -0.38
C ASP A 21 2.56 -10.55 0.08
N ALA A 22 2.41 -11.11 1.28
CA ALA A 22 1.10 -11.40 1.83
C ALA A 22 0.32 -10.11 2.06
N PHE A 23 0.98 -9.08 2.56
CA PHE A 23 0.34 -7.78 2.77
C PHE A 23 -0.18 -7.20 1.46
N LEU A 24 0.63 -7.22 0.42
CA LEU A 24 0.22 -6.69 -0.89
C LEU A 24 -0.93 -7.49 -1.49
N PHE A 25 -0.93 -8.81 -1.27
CA PHE A 25 -2.01 -9.64 -1.73
C PHE A 25 -3.33 -9.27 -1.04
N GLU A 26 -3.30 -9.07 0.26
CA GLU A 26 -4.48 -8.65 1.01
C GLU A 26 -4.95 -7.26 0.56
N PHE A 27 -4.02 -6.36 0.31
CA PHE A 27 -4.34 -5.03 -0.17
C PHE A 27 -5.03 -5.09 -1.53
N ASP A 28 -4.53 -5.95 -2.41
CA ASP A 28 -5.11 -6.11 -3.74
C ASP A 28 -6.53 -6.67 -3.67
N ILE A 29 -6.76 -7.66 -2.81
CA ILE A 29 -8.08 -8.23 -2.61
C ILE A 29 -9.05 -7.16 -2.10
N LEU A 30 -8.60 -6.37 -1.13
CA LEU A 30 -9.42 -5.28 -0.59
C LEU A 30 -9.79 -4.27 -1.67
N CYS A 31 -8.81 -3.87 -2.47
CA CYS A 31 -9.07 -2.91 -3.54
C CYS A 31 -10.10 -3.42 -4.52
N ARG A 32 -10.00 -4.68 -4.90
CA ARG A 32 -10.97 -5.28 -5.82
C ARG A 32 -12.37 -5.32 -5.22
N SER A 33 -12.47 -5.70 -3.96
CA SER A 33 -13.77 -5.84 -3.30
C SER A 33 -14.44 -4.50 -3.05
N MET A 34 -13.66 -3.41 -2.99
CA MET A 34 -14.18 -2.07 -2.73
C MET A 34 -14.19 -1.17 -3.96
N ASP A 35 -13.99 -1.75 -5.14
CA ASP A 35 -14.00 -1.03 -6.41
C ASP A 35 -12.91 0.03 -6.54
N TYR A 36 -11.77 -0.21 -5.90
CA TYR A 36 -10.57 0.61 -6.07
C TYR A 36 -9.77 0.02 -7.23
N SER A 37 -10.16 0.37 -8.45
CA SER A 37 -9.62 -0.29 -9.64
C SER A 37 -8.55 0.51 -10.38
N THR A 38 -8.44 1.80 -10.13
CA THR A 38 -7.46 2.63 -10.84
C THR A 38 -6.18 2.77 -10.03
N ASP A 39 -5.09 3.05 -10.73
CA ASP A 39 -3.80 3.32 -10.07
C ASP A 39 -3.91 4.49 -9.10
N ALA A 40 -4.59 5.55 -9.52
CA ALA A 40 -4.74 6.73 -8.68
C ALA A 40 -5.43 6.39 -7.36
N GLN A 41 -6.48 5.58 -7.42
CA GLN A 41 -7.21 5.18 -6.23
C GLN A 41 -6.35 4.34 -5.29
N ARG A 42 -5.62 3.38 -5.85
CA ARG A 42 -4.76 2.51 -5.06
C ARG A 42 -3.58 3.27 -4.46
N MET A 43 -3.02 4.20 -5.21
CA MET A 43 -1.91 5.04 -4.73
C MET A 43 -2.33 5.97 -3.60
N LYS A 44 -3.59 6.39 -3.59
CA LYS A 44 -4.14 7.20 -2.50
C LYS A 44 -4.37 6.37 -1.25
N LEU A 45 -4.84 5.15 -1.42
CA LEU A 45 -5.16 4.29 -0.28
C LEU A 45 -3.91 3.69 0.36
N PHE A 46 -2.92 3.38 -0.45
CA PHE A 46 -1.74 2.66 0.02
C PHE A 46 -1.07 3.28 1.25
N PRO A 47 -0.76 4.59 1.27
CA PRO A 47 -0.08 5.15 2.44
C PRO A 47 -0.89 5.06 3.73
N THR A 48 -2.21 4.95 3.65
CA THR A 48 -3.01 4.80 4.86
C THR A 48 -2.83 3.44 5.53
N THR A 49 -2.29 2.47 4.81
CA THR A 49 -2.02 1.13 5.33
C THR A 49 -0.61 1.02 5.91
N LEU A 50 0.25 1.98 5.65
CA LEU A 50 1.64 1.94 6.10
C LEU A 50 1.78 2.65 7.44
N LYS A 51 2.53 2.03 8.35
CA LYS A 51 2.70 2.54 9.71
C LYS A 51 4.17 2.66 10.04
N ASP A 52 4.48 3.57 10.96
CA ASP A 52 5.82 3.75 11.54
C ASP A 52 6.89 3.91 10.45
N SER A 53 7.93 3.09 10.47
CA SER A 53 9.05 3.23 9.55
C SER A 53 8.66 3.05 8.09
N THR A 54 7.65 2.25 7.81
CA THR A 54 7.18 2.03 6.45
C THR A 54 6.55 3.30 5.88
N LEU A 55 5.77 3.99 6.69
CA LEU A 55 5.18 5.25 6.25
C LEU A 55 6.27 6.30 6.00
N ARG A 56 7.27 6.34 6.85
CA ARG A 56 8.40 7.25 6.64
C ARG A 56 9.12 6.97 5.33
N TRP A 57 9.33 5.70 5.05
CA TRP A 57 9.95 5.31 3.79
C TRP A 57 9.13 5.80 2.59
N PHE A 58 7.82 5.59 2.66
CA PHE A 58 6.93 6.04 1.59
C PHE A 58 7.01 7.56 1.39
N MET A 59 6.97 8.30 2.48
CA MET A 59 7.04 9.76 2.42
C MET A 59 8.35 10.26 1.85
N GLY A 60 9.42 9.50 2.05
CA GLY A 60 10.74 9.85 1.55
C GLY A 60 10.93 9.61 0.05
N LEU A 61 10.03 8.87 -0.59
CA LEU A 61 10.14 8.58 -2.02
C LEU A 61 9.90 9.82 -2.91
N GLY A 62 9.15 10.78 -2.42
CA GLY A 62 8.84 11.97 -3.20
C GLY A 62 7.68 11.74 -4.16
N GLU A 63 6.90 12.79 -4.40
CA GLU A 63 5.68 12.70 -5.20
C GLU A 63 5.91 12.36 -6.65
N LYS A 64 7.07 12.71 -7.18
CA LYS A 64 7.33 12.59 -8.62
C LYS A 64 7.95 11.28 -9.03
N SER A 65 8.36 10.47 -8.06
CA SER A 65 9.13 9.27 -8.36
C SER A 65 8.28 8.13 -8.88
N ILE A 66 7.09 7.95 -8.33
CA ILE A 66 6.27 6.80 -8.62
C ILE A 66 4.83 7.23 -8.87
N LYS A 67 4.32 6.94 -10.07
CA LYS A 67 2.97 7.35 -10.45
C LYS A 67 2.04 6.19 -10.74
N ALA A 68 2.60 5.01 -11.02
CA ALA A 68 1.83 3.82 -11.33
C ALA A 68 1.85 2.85 -10.17
N TRP A 69 0.73 2.20 -9.92
CA TRP A 69 0.63 1.23 -8.82
C TRP A 69 1.62 0.08 -8.97
N GLU A 70 1.81 -0.40 -10.19
CA GLU A 70 2.73 -1.51 -10.43
C GLU A 70 4.16 -1.15 -10.04
N GLU A 71 4.57 0.07 -10.34
CA GLU A 71 5.89 0.56 -9.95
C GLU A 71 6.01 0.66 -8.43
N MET A 72 4.94 1.12 -7.77
CA MET A 72 4.92 1.20 -6.31
C MET A 72 5.10 -0.18 -5.68
N ARG A 73 4.40 -1.18 -6.21
CA ARG A 73 4.53 -2.56 -5.74
C ARG A 73 5.98 -3.05 -5.83
N LYS A 74 6.60 -2.80 -6.97
CA LYS A 74 7.99 -3.22 -7.17
C LYS A 74 8.94 -2.57 -6.18
N GLN A 75 8.79 -1.26 -5.96
CA GLN A 75 9.63 -0.55 -5.02
C GLN A 75 9.44 -1.05 -3.59
N PHE A 76 8.20 -1.31 -3.23
CA PHE A 76 7.89 -1.84 -1.91
C PHE A 76 8.52 -3.21 -1.68
N LEU A 77 8.37 -4.12 -2.64
CA LEU A 77 8.93 -5.46 -2.54
C LEU A 77 10.45 -5.45 -2.56
N LYS A 78 11.04 -4.47 -3.23
CA LYS A 78 12.48 -4.32 -3.27
C LYS A 78 13.02 -3.84 -1.92
N LYS A 79 12.26 -3.00 -1.23
CA LYS A 79 12.64 -2.48 0.08
C LYS A 79 12.46 -3.52 1.17
N TYR A 80 11.40 -4.26 1.12
CA TYR A 80 11.02 -5.21 2.15
C TYR A 80 10.99 -6.64 1.64
#